data_f174db40e83e57ba3e78d74fd79fd979
#
_entry.id   f174db40e83e57ba3e78d74fd79fd979
#
_cell.length_a   1.000
_cell.length_b   1.000
_cell.length_c   1.000
_cell.angle_alpha   90.00
_cell.angle_beta   90.00
_cell.angle_gamma   90.00
#
_symmetry.space_group_name_H-M   'P 1'
#
loop_
_entity.id
_entity.type
_entity.pdbx_description
1 polymer ?
#
loop_
_entity_poly.entity_id
_entity_poly.type
_entity_poly.pdbx_seq_one_letter_code
_entity_poly.pdbx_strand_id
1 'polypeptide(L)'
;MKKLLPVLAVALAVGSPLAAKPAPAKATPAKAADFAVGPQYDTTHVYVAAEDFDRFVTSFVATFGGTTSKQGVFTVTPTPSKTMSQLVLTPAGTISVFGFKTPVPYPFGAERTGYLVTDLDAATAAARAAGATRLLAIFPDPIGRDVVVQWPGGVNMQLYWHTTAPNYPALTTVPENRVYLTPDAAGAFLQAWTRYAHGRILSDNPKADAAEIGRPGETFRRVVVSSGYGKLALLVSDGHLPWPYGRDITGYEVTDVGATLEKAKAAGAEVLAGPTSANGRQTAMLRFPGGYIAEVHAPR
;
A
#
# COMPACT_ATOMS: atom_id res chain seq x y z
N MET A 1 -57.82 -86.75 24.86
CA MET A 1 -57.37 -85.42 25.11
C MET A 1 -56.07 -85.22 24.27
N LYS A 2 -56.17 -84.59 23.14
CA LYS A 2 -54.99 -84.30 22.26
C LYS A 2 -54.71 -82.80 22.34
N LYS A 3 -53.51 -82.44 22.78
CA LYS A 3 -53.04 -81.08 22.80
C LYS A 3 -52.45 -80.67 21.46
N LEU A 4 -53.01 -79.68 20.82
CA LEU A 4 -52.41 -78.99 19.66
C LEU A 4 -51.37 -77.99 20.15
N LEU A 5 -50.19 -78.08 19.55
CA LEU A 5 -49.16 -77.00 19.63
C LEU A 5 -49.37 -76.01 18.49
N PRO A 6 -49.21 -74.73 18.66
CA PRO A 6 -49.21 -73.78 17.56
C PRO A 6 -47.81 -73.67 16.96
N VAL A 7 -47.79 -73.67 15.61
CA VAL A 7 -46.60 -73.42 14.80
C VAL A 7 -46.34 -71.90 14.71
N LEU A 8 -45.14 -71.48 15.16
CA LEU A 8 -44.69 -70.12 15.07
C LEU A 8 -44.04 -69.93 13.66
N ALA A 9 -44.63 -69.07 12.84
CA ALA A 9 -44.09 -68.68 11.58
C ALA A 9 -43.09 -67.51 11.81
N VAL A 10 -41.81 -67.73 11.50
CA VAL A 10 -40.77 -66.69 11.50
C VAL A 10 -40.78 -65.99 10.15
N ALA A 11 -41.17 -64.72 10.11
CA ALA A 11 -41.05 -63.87 8.93
C ALA A 11 -39.62 -63.28 8.86
N LEU A 12 -38.84 -63.66 7.85
CA LEU A 12 -37.59 -63.04 7.50
C LEU A 12 -37.87 -61.67 6.86
N ALA A 13 -37.55 -60.59 7.59
CA ALA A 13 -37.54 -59.27 7.00
C ALA A 13 -36.24 -59.08 6.18
N VAL A 14 -36.34 -59.01 4.88
CA VAL A 14 -35.25 -58.63 3.98
C VAL A 14 -35.06 -57.14 4.08
N GLY A 15 -34.00 -56.71 4.81
CA GLY A 15 -33.60 -55.32 4.91
C GLY A 15 -33.01 -54.81 3.62
N SER A 16 -33.67 -53.83 2.98
CA SER A 16 -33.11 -53.12 1.82
C SER A 16 -31.87 -52.34 2.27
N PRO A 17 -30.77 -52.33 1.49
CA PRO A 17 -29.59 -51.53 1.83
C PRO A 17 -29.94 -50.04 1.77
N LEU A 18 -29.72 -49.31 2.89
CA LEU A 18 -29.76 -47.85 2.90
C LEU A 18 -28.67 -47.34 1.94
N ALA A 19 -29.09 -46.67 0.87
CA ALA A 19 -28.19 -45.95 -0.02
C ALA A 19 -27.45 -44.85 0.80
N ALA A 20 -26.14 -44.95 0.92
CA ALA A 20 -25.30 -43.96 1.56
C ALA A 20 -25.45 -42.60 0.84
N LYS A 21 -25.84 -41.56 1.59
CA LYS A 21 -25.93 -40.19 1.10
C LYS A 21 -24.54 -39.78 0.58
N PRO A 22 -24.40 -39.28 -0.66
CA PRO A 22 -23.10 -38.87 -1.18
C PRO A 22 -22.52 -37.77 -0.28
N ALA A 23 -21.25 -37.91 0.08
CA ALA A 23 -20.53 -36.88 0.84
C ALA A 23 -20.55 -35.56 0.07
N PRO A 24 -20.73 -34.41 0.73
CA PRO A 24 -20.70 -33.12 0.06
C PRO A 24 -19.35 -32.97 -0.67
N ALA A 25 -19.42 -32.68 -1.97
CA ALA A 25 -18.23 -32.37 -2.77
C ALA A 25 -17.48 -31.25 -2.09
N LYS A 26 -16.17 -31.41 -1.85
CA LYS A 26 -15.31 -30.34 -1.36
C LYS A 26 -15.42 -29.19 -2.37
N ALA A 27 -16.04 -28.08 -1.95
CA ALA A 27 -16.09 -26.88 -2.74
C ALA A 27 -14.64 -26.46 -3.06
N THR A 28 -14.31 -26.34 -4.33
CA THR A 28 -13.04 -25.73 -4.74
C THR A 28 -12.99 -24.34 -4.11
N PRO A 29 -11.94 -23.97 -3.36
CA PRO A 29 -11.87 -22.64 -2.78
C PRO A 29 -11.98 -21.63 -3.91
N ALA A 30 -12.97 -20.74 -3.82
CA ALA A 30 -13.12 -19.62 -4.74
C ALA A 30 -11.80 -18.85 -4.74
N LYS A 31 -11.28 -18.52 -5.93
CA LYS A 31 -10.10 -17.65 -6.05
C LYS A 31 -10.42 -16.39 -5.27
N ALA A 32 -9.57 -16.05 -4.31
CA ALA A 32 -9.76 -14.82 -3.51
C ALA A 32 -9.86 -13.61 -4.45
N ALA A 33 -10.79 -12.71 -4.17
CA ALA A 33 -11.03 -11.54 -5.00
C ALA A 33 -9.80 -10.63 -4.98
N ASP A 34 -9.35 -10.17 -6.15
CA ASP A 34 -8.35 -9.13 -6.30
C ASP A 34 -9.08 -7.79 -6.43
N PHE A 35 -8.74 -6.84 -5.56
CA PHE A 35 -9.38 -5.53 -5.52
C PHE A 35 -8.54 -4.44 -6.17
N ALA A 36 -7.29 -4.73 -6.57
CA ALA A 36 -6.39 -3.76 -7.15
C ALA A 36 -6.89 -3.27 -8.52
N VAL A 37 -6.86 -1.96 -8.73
CA VAL A 37 -7.18 -1.36 -10.04
C VAL A 37 -5.94 -1.26 -10.91
N GLY A 38 -4.79 -0.91 -10.32
CA GLY A 38 -3.51 -0.85 -11.00
C GLY A 38 -2.59 0.22 -10.39
N PRO A 39 -1.27 0.12 -10.56
CA PRO A 39 -0.31 0.99 -9.88
C PRO A 39 -0.39 2.45 -10.31
N GLN A 40 -0.88 2.77 -11.51
CA GLN A 40 -1.10 4.17 -11.92
C GLN A 40 -2.24 4.86 -11.16
N TYR A 41 -3.08 4.10 -10.50
CA TYR A 41 -4.20 4.61 -9.69
C TYR A 41 -3.88 4.63 -8.20
N ASP A 42 -2.72 4.10 -7.82
CA ASP A 42 -2.26 4.19 -6.44
C ASP A 42 -1.61 5.55 -6.22
N THR A 43 -2.03 6.24 -5.17
CA THR A 43 -1.57 7.59 -4.87
C THR A 43 -0.83 7.65 -3.56
N THR A 44 0.29 8.36 -3.56
CA THR A 44 0.90 8.78 -2.31
C THR A 44 0.16 10.00 -1.78
N HIS A 45 -0.36 9.91 -0.56
CA HIS A 45 -0.97 11.04 0.14
C HIS A 45 0.12 11.87 0.79
N VAL A 46 0.36 13.04 0.22
CA VAL A 46 1.44 13.96 0.60
C VAL A 46 0.87 15.14 1.35
N TYR A 47 1.47 15.49 2.48
CA TYR A 47 1.08 16.62 3.31
C TYR A 47 2.18 17.65 3.29
N VAL A 48 1.82 18.87 2.88
CA VAL A 48 2.74 20.03 2.82
C VAL A 48 2.15 21.21 3.58
N ALA A 49 3.00 22.13 4.00
CA ALA A 49 2.55 23.39 4.55
C ALA A 49 1.67 24.13 3.52
N ALA A 50 0.52 24.65 3.93
CA ALA A 50 -0.45 25.24 3.00
C ALA A 50 0.11 26.43 2.23
N GLU A 51 1.00 27.21 2.85
CA GLU A 51 1.72 28.32 2.24
C GLU A 51 2.74 27.90 1.18
N ASP A 52 3.23 26.67 1.23
CA ASP A 52 4.19 26.13 0.28
C ASP A 52 3.54 25.23 -0.79
N PHE A 53 2.21 25.08 -0.78
CA PHE A 53 1.49 24.14 -1.63
C PHE A 53 1.83 24.29 -3.12
N ASP A 54 1.72 25.50 -3.66
CA ASP A 54 1.96 25.75 -5.09
C ASP A 54 3.45 25.60 -5.44
N ARG A 55 4.35 25.99 -4.52
CA ARG A 55 5.80 25.79 -4.66
C ARG A 55 6.15 24.31 -4.71
N PHE A 56 5.53 23.51 -3.85
CA PHE A 56 5.69 22.07 -3.85
C PHE A 56 5.25 21.45 -5.19
N VAL A 57 4.02 21.74 -5.64
CA VAL A 57 3.48 21.19 -6.88
C VAL A 57 4.34 21.56 -8.07
N THR A 58 4.77 22.81 -8.18
CA THR A 58 5.67 23.29 -9.22
C THR A 58 7.01 22.55 -9.21
N SER A 59 7.63 22.41 -8.03
CA SER A 59 8.90 21.71 -7.84
C SER A 59 8.80 20.23 -8.22
N PHE A 60 7.74 19.56 -7.80
CA PHE A 60 7.52 18.14 -8.06
C PHE A 60 7.31 17.85 -9.56
N VAL A 61 6.48 18.66 -10.23
CA VAL A 61 6.27 18.56 -11.69
C VAL A 61 7.55 18.89 -12.46
N ALA A 62 8.31 19.89 -12.04
CA ALA A 62 9.59 20.21 -12.69
C ALA A 62 10.62 19.08 -12.55
N THR A 63 10.57 18.34 -11.45
CA THR A 63 11.47 17.20 -11.19
C THR A 63 11.12 15.98 -12.03
N PHE A 64 9.84 15.55 -12.00
CA PHE A 64 9.39 14.27 -12.56
C PHE A 64 8.63 14.41 -13.88
N GLY A 65 8.23 15.62 -14.25
CA GLY A 65 7.31 15.85 -15.38
C GLY A 65 5.86 15.60 -14.97
N GLY A 66 4.98 15.55 -15.98
CA GLY A 66 3.58 15.19 -15.78
C GLY A 66 2.62 16.37 -15.81
N THR A 67 1.42 16.16 -15.26
CA THR A 67 0.30 17.11 -15.26
C THR A 67 -0.37 17.16 -13.89
N THR A 68 -1.26 18.15 -13.70
CA THR A 68 -2.02 18.30 -12.45
C THR A 68 -3.51 18.39 -12.72
N SER A 69 -4.31 17.94 -11.76
CA SER A 69 -5.73 18.28 -11.72
C SER A 69 -5.92 19.75 -11.36
N LYS A 70 -7.17 20.24 -11.48
CA LYS A 70 -7.52 21.54 -10.90
C LYS A 70 -7.38 21.49 -9.37
N GLN A 71 -6.73 22.51 -8.79
CA GLN A 71 -6.68 22.70 -7.35
C GLN A 71 -8.06 23.11 -6.79
N GLY A 72 -8.38 22.65 -5.61
CA GLY A 72 -9.57 23.03 -4.87
C GLY A 72 -9.38 23.03 -3.36
N VAL A 73 -10.40 23.45 -2.63
CA VAL A 73 -10.45 23.37 -1.17
C VAL A 73 -11.61 22.47 -0.78
N PHE A 74 -11.33 21.39 -0.10
CA PHE A 74 -12.27 20.32 0.21
C PHE A 74 -12.23 19.91 1.67
N THR A 75 -13.25 19.19 2.12
CA THR A 75 -13.20 18.37 3.32
C THR A 75 -12.83 16.96 2.90
N VAL A 76 -11.63 16.52 3.24
CA VAL A 76 -11.04 15.22 2.85
C VAL A 76 -10.86 14.30 4.07
N THR A 77 -11.50 14.63 5.17
CA THR A 77 -11.40 13.89 6.44
C THR A 77 -12.79 13.68 7.02
N PRO A 78 -13.01 12.66 7.84
CA PRO A 78 -14.32 12.41 8.47
C PRO A 78 -14.73 13.51 9.47
N THR A 79 -13.78 14.37 9.88
CA THR A 79 -14.02 15.54 10.71
C THR A 79 -14.00 16.81 9.87
N PRO A 80 -14.68 17.90 10.27
CA PRO A 80 -14.65 19.14 9.53
C PRO A 80 -13.21 19.66 9.33
N SER A 81 -12.83 19.86 8.07
CA SER A 81 -11.53 20.40 7.69
C SER A 81 -11.65 21.27 6.45
N LYS A 82 -10.66 22.15 6.25
CA LYS A 82 -10.45 22.90 5.00
C LYS A 82 -9.08 22.56 4.48
N THR A 83 -9.01 21.85 3.37
CA THR A 83 -7.77 21.31 2.84
C THR A 83 -7.64 21.69 1.38
N MET A 84 -6.56 22.40 1.03
CA MET A 84 -6.15 22.52 -0.36
C MET A 84 -5.81 21.13 -0.86
N SER A 85 -6.34 20.74 -2.00
CA SER A 85 -6.08 19.43 -2.59
C SER A 85 -5.88 19.54 -4.08
N GLN A 86 -4.92 18.76 -4.58
CA GLN A 86 -4.61 18.64 -5.99
C GLN A 86 -3.97 17.28 -6.27
N LEU A 87 -4.37 16.69 -7.37
CA LEU A 87 -3.73 15.49 -7.88
C LEU A 87 -2.57 15.88 -8.78
N VAL A 88 -1.41 15.22 -8.63
CA VAL A 88 -0.26 15.37 -9.53
C VAL A 88 0.05 14.02 -10.15
N LEU A 89 -0.02 13.96 -11.48
CA LEU A 89 0.14 12.76 -12.28
C LEU A 89 1.49 12.83 -12.99
N THR A 90 2.48 12.09 -12.47
CA THR A 90 3.82 12.02 -13.06
C THR A 90 4.07 10.66 -13.71
N PRO A 91 5.01 10.55 -14.65
CA PRO A 91 5.41 9.27 -15.21
C PRO A 91 6.01 8.29 -14.19
N ALA A 92 6.51 8.80 -13.05
CA ALA A 92 7.14 8.01 -12.00
C ALA A 92 6.21 7.66 -10.83
N GLY A 93 5.00 8.23 -10.79
CA GLY A 93 4.01 7.96 -9.74
C GLY A 93 2.96 9.06 -9.63
N THR A 94 1.85 8.72 -9.03
CA THR A 94 0.73 9.64 -8.77
C THR A 94 0.73 10.07 -7.31
N ILE A 95 0.49 11.35 -7.04
CA ILE A 95 0.37 11.85 -5.67
C ILE A 95 -0.90 12.68 -5.50
N SER A 96 -1.53 12.53 -4.32
CA SER A 96 -2.56 13.42 -3.81
C SER A 96 -1.94 14.38 -2.81
N VAL A 97 -1.88 15.66 -3.17
CA VAL A 97 -1.26 16.71 -2.33
C VAL A 97 -2.31 17.36 -1.46
N PHE A 98 -2.01 17.51 -0.18
CA PHE A 98 -2.87 18.10 0.82
C PHE A 98 -2.14 19.21 1.59
N GLY A 99 -2.73 20.43 1.57
CA GLY A 99 -2.33 21.56 2.39
C GLY A 99 -3.47 21.96 3.31
N PHE A 100 -3.41 21.59 4.59
CA PHE A 100 -4.47 21.90 5.55
C PHE A 100 -4.46 23.38 5.93
N LYS A 101 -5.60 24.05 5.78
CA LYS A 101 -5.88 25.41 6.27
C LYS A 101 -6.49 25.41 7.68
N THR A 102 -6.80 24.25 8.21
CA THR A 102 -7.28 23.98 9.58
C THR A 102 -6.32 23.04 10.28
N PRO A 103 -6.39 22.88 11.61
CA PRO A 103 -5.60 21.86 12.29
C PRO A 103 -5.80 20.48 11.65
N VAL A 104 -4.70 19.73 11.50
CA VAL A 104 -4.72 18.39 10.87
C VAL A 104 -5.28 17.40 11.87
N PRO A 105 -6.40 16.70 11.57
CA PRO A 105 -6.94 15.70 12.47
C PRO A 105 -6.16 14.38 12.38
N TYR A 106 -6.00 13.68 13.49
CA TYR A 106 -5.44 12.32 13.50
C TYR A 106 -6.36 11.35 12.71
N PRO A 107 -5.84 10.43 11.90
CA PRO A 107 -4.44 10.08 11.67
C PRO A 107 -3.84 10.72 10.39
N PHE A 108 -4.36 11.84 9.94
CA PHE A 108 -3.86 12.56 8.77
C PHE A 108 -2.57 13.32 9.12
N GLY A 109 -1.87 13.82 8.09
CA GLY A 109 -0.64 14.60 8.25
C GLY A 109 0.66 13.81 8.10
N ALA A 110 0.63 12.49 8.23
CA ALA A 110 1.73 11.62 7.87
C ALA A 110 1.52 11.05 6.46
N GLU A 111 2.60 10.96 5.68
CA GLU A 111 2.57 10.30 4.37
C GLU A 111 2.02 8.88 4.50
N ARG A 112 1.22 8.48 3.55
CA ARG A 112 0.77 7.08 3.40
C ARG A 112 0.40 6.79 1.98
N THR A 113 0.54 5.54 1.57
CA THR A 113 0.05 5.10 0.27
C THR A 113 -1.46 4.91 0.31
N GLY A 114 -2.15 5.39 -0.73
CA GLY A 114 -3.56 5.14 -0.99
C GLY A 114 -3.72 4.25 -2.20
N TYR A 115 -4.60 3.27 -2.09
CA TYR A 115 -4.86 2.28 -3.14
C TYR A 115 -6.31 2.37 -3.60
N LEU A 116 -6.51 2.63 -4.90
CA LEU A 116 -7.82 2.55 -5.51
C LEU A 116 -8.26 1.08 -5.58
N VAL A 117 -9.47 0.80 -5.09
CA VAL A 117 -10.04 -0.55 -5.08
C VAL A 117 -11.34 -0.60 -5.88
N THR A 118 -11.64 -1.77 -6.43
CA THR A 118 -12.85 -2.02 -7.21
C THR A 118 -14.12 -2.04 -6.35
N ASP A 119 -13.99 -2.43 -5.06
CA ASP A 119 -15.07 -2.48 -4.07
C ASP A 119 -14.50 -2.18 -2.68
N LEU A 120 -14.86 -1.05 -2.11
CA LEU A 120 -14.30 -0.59 -0.83
C LEU A 120 -14.75 -1.43 0.37
N ASP A 121 -16.01 -1.85 0.39
CA ASP A 121 -16.55 -2.62 1.51
C ASP A 121 -15.93 -4.01 1.54
N ALA A 122 -15.88 -4.69 0.40
CA ALA A 122 -15.27 -6.00 0.26
C ALA A 122 -13.75 -5.95 0.47
N ALA A 123 -13.04 -4.94 -0.08
CA ALA A 123 -11.61 -4.74 0.14
C ALA A 123 -11.28 -4.50 1.62
N THR A 124 -12.10 -3.68 2.32
CA THR A 124 -11.95 -3.44 3.76
C THR A 124 -12.15 -4.72 4.57
N ALA A 125 -13.16 -5.53 4.22
CA ALA A 125 -13.40 -6.81 4.87
C ALA A 125 -12.23 -7.79 4.64
N ALA A 126 -11.70 -7.85 3.42
CA ALA A 126 -10.55 -8.69 3.07
C ALA A 126 -9.27 -8.24 3.79
N ALA A 127 -9.00 -6.93 3.88
CA ALA A 127 -7.86 -6.40 4.62
C ALA A 127 -7.92 -6.80 6.10
N ARG A 128 -9.10 -6.71 6.73
CA ARG A 128 -9.30 -7.15 8.11
C ARG A 128 -9.09 -8.66 8.28
N ALA A 129 -9.62 -9.47 7.36
CA ALA A 129 -9.42 -10.92 7.36
C ALA A 129 -7.95 -11.30 7.16
N ALA A 130 -7.17 -10.45 6.47
CA ALA A 130 -5.74 -10.62 6.30
C ALA A 130 -4.91 -10.20 7.53
N GLY A 131 -5.49 -9.47 8.49
CA GLY A 131 -4.84 -9.07 9.74
C GLY A 131 -4.71 -7.55 9.95
N ALA A 132 -5.25 -6.72 9.05
CA ALA A 132 -5.30 -5.28 9.28
C ALA A 132 -6.40 -4.92 10.28
N THR A 133 -6.20 -3.83 11.03
CA THR A 133 -7.24 -3.17 11.81
C THR A 133 -7.78 -1.96 11.05
N ARG A 134 -9.05 -1.62 11.26
CA ARG A 134 -9.63 -0.42 10.70
C ARG A 134 -9.34 0.76 11.64
N LEU A 135 -8.46 1.65 11.20
CA LEU A 135 -8.10 2.83 12.00
C LEU A 135 -9.18 3.91 11.92
N LEU A 136 -9.76 4.12 10.72
CA LEU A 136 -10.95 4.95 10.52
C LEU A 136 -12.07 4.10 9.92
N ALA A 137 -13.33 4.44 10.26
CA ALA A 137 -14.49 3.91 9.55
C ALA A 137 -14.49 4.41 8.10
N ILE A 138 -15.24 3.74 7.22
CA ILE A 138 -15.47 4.25 5.88
C ILE A 138 -16.17 5.62 5.98
N PHE A 139 -15.64 6.61 5.28
CA PHE A 139 -16.14 7.98 5.27
C PHE A 139 -16.26 8.51 3.83
N PRO A 140 -17.14 9.50 3.59
CA PRO A 140 -17.27 10.11 2.27
C PRO A 140 -16.06 10.98 1.95
N ASP A 141 -15.65 10.95 0.69
CA ASP A 141 -14.70 11.84 0.04
C ASP A 141 -15.44 12.59 -1.09
N PRO A 142 -14.99 13.77 -1.54
CA PRO A 142 -15.67 14.55 -2.59
C PRO A 142 -15.96 13.78 -3.89
N ILE A 143 -15.19 12.75 -4.21
CA ILE A 143 -15.34 11.94 -5.42
C ILE A 143 -15.60 10.47 -5.15
N GLY A 144 -15.77 10.07 -3.89
CA GLY A 144 -15.98 8.66 -3.54
C GLY A 144 -16.11 8.39 -2.06
N ARG A 145 -15.44 7.34 -1.61
CA ARG A 145 -15.37 6.91 -0.21
C ARG A 145 -14.00 6.37 0.12
N ASP A 146 -13.56 6.59 1.35
CA ASP A 146 -12.24 6.22 1.86
C ASP A 146 -12.33 5.42 3.15
N VAL A 147 -11.28 4.68 3.44
CA VAL A 147 -11.02 4.04 4.73
C VAL A 147 -9.52 4.05 5.01
N VAL A 148 -9.13 4.25 6.26
CA VAL A 148 -7.73 4.05 6.67
C VAL A 148 -7.64 2.77 7.46
N VAL A 149 -6.77 1.87 7.01
CA VAL A 149 -6.43 0.62 7.68
C VAL A 149 -5.01 0.67 8.23
N GLN A 150 -4.78 -0.04 9.32
CA GLN A 150 -3.46 -0.21 9.91
C GLN A 150 -3.06 -1.67 9.85
N TRP A 151 -1.96 -1.95 9.19
CA TRP A 151 -1.36 -3.28 9.10
C TRP A 151 -0.53 -3.62 10.36
N PRO A 152 -0.23 -4.91 10.59
CA PRO A 152 0.70 -5.30 11.65
C PRO A 152 2.01 -4.49 11.57
N GLY A 153 2.51 -4.06 12.73
CA GLY A 153 3.68 -3.15 12.80
C GLY A 153 3.33 -1.67 12.74
N GLY A 154 2.04 -1.30 12.66
CA GLY A 154 1.59 0.08 12.72
C GLY A 154 1.54 0.81 11.37
N VAL A 155 1.72 0.11 10.26
CA VAL A 155 1.74 0.70 8.91
C VAL A 155 0.33 1.13 8.49
N ASN A 156 0.14 2.41 8.25
CA ASN A 156 -1.14 2.99 7.84
C ASN A 156 -1.22 3.08 6.32
N MET A 157 -2.31 2.56 5.76
CA MET A 157 -2.62 2.68 4.34
C MET A 157 -4.07 3.11 4.16
N GLN A 158 -4.35 3.80 3.06
CA GLN A 158 -5.71 4.19 2.70
C GLN A 158 -6.21 3.31 1.57
N LEU A 159 -7.44 2.80 1.69
CA LEU A 159 -8.16 2.24 0.55
C LEU A 159 -9.21 3.26 0.16
N TYR A 160 -9.39 3.50 -1.13
CA TYR A 160 -10.37 4.44 -1.64
C TYR A 160 -11.09 3.89 -2.88
N TRP A 161 -12.30 4.38 -3.08
CA TRP A 161 -13.14 4.01 -4.21
C TRP A 161 -13.80 5.27 -4.78
N HIS A 162 -13.77 5.41 -6.09
CA HIS A 162 -14.35 6.55 -6.77
C HIS A 162 -15.69 6.21 -7.40
N THR A 163 -16.64 7.15 -7.35
CA THR A 163 -17.96 7.06 -8.01
C THR A 163 -17.83 7.00 -9.53
N THR A 164 -16.79 7.63 -10.09
CA THR A 164 -16.42 7.55 -11.49
C THR A 164 -15.02 6.99 -11.61
N ALA A 165 -14.85 5.93 -12.40
CA ALA A 165 -13.54 5.34 -12.63
C ALA A 165 -12.57 6.39 -13.19
N PRO A 166 -11.42 6.63 -12.56
CA PRO A 166 -10.43 7.57 -13.07
C PRO A 166 -9.77 7.04 -14.34
N ASN A 167 -9.29 7.95 -15.17
CA ASN A 167 -8.52 7.63 -16.38
C ASN A 167 -7.18 8.33 -16.29
N TYR A 168 -6.24 7.74 -15.53
CA TYR A 168 -4.90 8.28 -15.36
C TYR A 168 -3.95 7.75 -16.44
N PRO A 169 -2.96 8.55 -16.88
CA PRO A 169 -1.96 8.09 -17.81
C PRO A 169 -1.14 6.93 -17.22
N ALA A 170 -0.65 6.04 -18.10
CA ALA A 170 0.21 4.95 -17.69
C ALA A 170 1.52 5.49 -17.07
N LEU A 171 2.02 4.81 -16.04
CA LEU A 171 3.32 5.10 -15.49
C LEU A 171 4.44 4.58 -16.40
N THR A 172 5.55 5.31 -16.48
CA THR A 172 6.78 4.82 -17.12
C THR A 172 7.54 3.89 -16.21
N THR A 173 7.55 4.20 -14.91
CA THR A 173 8.15 3.39 -13.85
C THR A 173 7.14 3.21 -12.72
N VAL A 174 7.27 2.13 -11.94
CA VAL A 174 6.36 1.85 -10.82
C VAL A 174 7.05 2.21 -9.53
N PRO A 175 6.50 3.15 -8.73
CA PRO A 175 7.10 3.55 -7.45
C PRO A 175 7.08 2.39 -6.44
N GLU A 176 7.98 2.48 -5.47
CA GLU A 176 8.00 1.58 -4.30
C GLU A 176 7.35 2.26 -3.10
N ASN A 177 6.34 1.63 -2.50
CA ASN A 177 5.93 1.96 -1.14
C ASN A 177 6.98 1.39 -0.18
N ARG A 178 7.77 2.26 0.46
CA ARG A 178 8.90 1.90 1.33
C ARG A 178 8.44 1.91 2.78
N VAL A 179 8.45 0.75 3.41
CA VAL A 179 7.97 0.52 4.79
C VAL A 179 9.12 0.08 5.66
N TYR A 180 9.32 0.74 6.79
CA TYR A 180 10.34 0.40 7.78
C TYR A 180 9.69 -0.33 8.96
N LEU A 181 10.16 -1.55 9.25
CA LEU A 181 9.68 -2.33 10.39
C LEU A 181 10.83 -2.98 11.16
N THR A 182 10.56 -3.25 12.41
CA THR A 182 11.45 -4.04 13.26
C THR A 182 11.36 -5.53 12.90
N PRO A 183 12.39 -6.34 13.22
CA PRO A 183 12.40 -7.78 12.91
C PRO A 183 11.21 -8.56 13.46
N ASP A 184 10.69 -8.19 14.62
CA ASP A 184 9.55 -8.83 15.28
C ASP A 184 8.22 -8.52 14.57
N ALA A 185 8.06 -7.34 13.97
CA ALA A 185 6.84 -6.93 13.26
C ALA A 185 6.82 -7.38 11.78
N ALA A 186 7.99 -7.50 11.15
CA ALA A 186 8.14 -7.71 9.71
C ALA A 186 7.43 -8.97 9.19
N GLY A 187 7.48 -10.07 9.93
CA GLY A 187 6.87 -11.34 9.53
C GLY A 187 5.35 -11.25 9.45
N ALA A 188 4.72 -10.67 10.49
CA ALA A 188 3.27 -10.51 10.54
C ALA A 188 2.75 -9.55 9.46
N PHE A 189 3.46 -8.44 9.24
CA PHE A 189 3.14 -7.50 8.16
C PHE A 189 3.22 -8.17 6.78
N LEU A 190 4.34 -8.85 6.48
CA LEU A 190 4.56 -9.49 5.19
C LEU A 190 3.48 -10.55 4.88
N GLN A 191 3.11 -11.36 5.88
CA GLN A 191 2.05 -12.35 5.75
C GLN A 191 0.69 -11.68 5.48
N ALA A 192 0.35 -10.63 6.23
CA ALA A 192 -0.90 -9.91 6.08
C ALA A 192 -1.00 -9.23 4.70
N TRP A 193 0.04 -8.49 4.32
CA TRP A 193 0.07 -7.78 3.05
C TRP A 193 0.03 -8.72 1.84
N THR A 194 0.88 -9.77 1.81
CA THR A 194 0.88 -10.72 0.69
C THR A 194 -0.44 -11.48 0.55
N ARG A 195 -1.10 -11.80 1.67
CA ARG A 195 -2.44 -12.41 1.66
C ARG A 195 -3.49 -11.48 1.06
N TYR A 196 -3.51 -10.22 1.46
CA TYR A 196 -4.47 -9.23 0.98
C TYR A 196 -4.23 -8.85 -0.47
N ALA A 197 -3.00 -8.46 -0.79
CA ALA A 197 -2.62 -7.92 -2.09
C ALA A 197 -2.35 -9.02 -3.15
N HIS A 198 -2.46 -10.30 -2.78
CA HIS A 198 -2.05 -11.44 -3.62
C HIS A 198 -0.60 -11.28 -4.11
N GLY A 199 0.22 -10.67 -3.25
CA GLY A 199 1.57 -10.25 -3.56
C GLY A 199 2.53 -11.41 -3.73
N ARG A 200 3.45 -11.25 -4.68
CA ARG A 200 4.57 -12.16 -4.90
C ARG A 200 5.86 -11.52 -4.40
N ILE A 201 6.59 -12.22 -3.53
CA ILE A 201 7.92 -11.80 -3.11
C ILE A 201 8.86 -11.95 -4.31
N LEU A 202 9.43 -10.84 -4.75
CA LEU A 202 10.41 -10.78 -5.83
C LEU A 202 11.82 -11.06 -5.31
N SER A 203 12.14 -10.58 -4.12
CA SER A 203 13.41 -10.80 -3.43
C SER A 203 13.21 -10.72 -1.92
N ASP A 204 14.01 -11.50 -1.19
CA ASP A 204 14.13 -11.46 0.26
C ASP A 204 15.63 -11.64 0.57
N ASN A 205 16.31 -10.52 0.79
CA ASN A 205 17.74 -10.51 1.07
C ASN A 205 17.98 -10.18 2.55
N PRO A 206 18.36 -11.15 3.39
CA PRO A 206 18.60 -10.92 4.81
C PRO A 206 19.91 -10.16 5.10
N LYS A 207 20.75 -9.94 4.09
CA LYS A 207 22.06 -9.26 4.19
C LYS A 207 22.22 -8.20 3.09
N ALA A 208 21.19 -7.42 2.83
CA ALA A 208 21.27 -6.27 1.94
C ALA A 208 22.24 -5.23 2.53
N ASP A 209 22.93 -4.48 1.67
CA ASP A 209 23.84 -3.42 2.09
C ASP A 209 23.05 -2.27 2.70
N ALA A 210 23.31 -1.98 3.98
CA ALA A 210 22.59 -0.95 4.72
C ALA A 210 23.01 0.48 4.37
N ALA A 211 23.95 0.69 3.45
CA ALA A 211 24.21 2.00 2.87
C ALA A 211 22.94 2.59 2.21
N GLU A 212 22.02 1.74 1.69
CA GLU A 212 20.70 2.16 1.17
C GLU A 212 19.82 2.87 2.22
N ILE A 213 20.04 2.58 3.49
CA ILE A 213 19.28 3.12 4.62
C ILE A 213 20.15 3.99 5.56
N GLY A 214 21.29 4.48 5.05
CA GLY A 214 22.15 5.41 5.77
C GLY A 214 23.12 4.76 6.78
N ARG A 215 23.33 3.44 6.74
CA ARG A 215 24.23 2.68 7.63
C ARG A 215 25.30 1.92 6.84
N PRO A 216 26.24 2.61 6.17
CA PRO A 216 27.27 1.97 5.36
C PRO A 216 28.15 1.04 6.22
N GLY A 217 28.48 -0.12 5.65
CA GLY A 217 29.27 -1.15 6.33
C GLY A 217 28.45 -2.13 7.18
N GLU A 218 27.14 -1.91 7.29
CA GLU A 218 26.22 -2.82 7.95
C GLU A 218 25.31 -3.54 6.95
N THR A 219 24.51 -4.49 7.44
CA THR A 219 23.51 -5.20 6.63
C THR A 219 22.13 -5.14 7.28
N PHE A 220 21.09 -5.24 6.45
CA PHE A 220 19.71 -5.33 6.89
C PHE A 220 18.94 -6.34 6.02
N ARG A 221 17.73 -6.72 6.44
CA ARG A 221 16.86 -7.52 5.57
C ARG A 221 16.01 -6.62 4.70
N ARG A 222 16.09 -6.83 3.38
CA ARG A 222 15.30 -6.11 2.37
C ARG A 222 14.40 -7.08 1.64
N VAL A 223 13.08 -6.87 1.72
CA VAL A 223 12.10 -7.69 1.01
C VAL A 223 11.38 -6.83 -0.02
N VAL A 224 11.24 -7.31 -1.24
CA VAL A 224 10.46 -6.65 -2.30
C VAL A 224 9.27 -7.50 -2.66
N VAL A 225 8.09 -6.92 -2.59
CA VAL A 225 6.82 -7.55 -2.97
C VAL A 225 6.24 -6.82 -4.16
N SER A 226 5.75 -7.58 -5.15
CA SER A 226 4.97 -7.04 -6.28
C SER A 226 3.55 -7.58 -6.22
N SER A 227 2.57 -6.73 -6.53
CA SER A 227 1.15 -7.06 -6.56
C SER A 227 0.43 -6.23 -7.62
N GLY A 228 -0.88 -6.38 -7.75
CA GLY A 228 -1.73 -5.49 -8.54
C GLY A 228 -1.70 -4.04 -8.09
N TYR A 229 -1.30 -3.78 -6.84
CA TYR A 229 -1.09 -2.45 -6.27
C TYR A 229 0.29 -1.85 -6.55
N GLY A 230 1.17 -2.51 -7.29
CA GLY A 230 2.52 -2.01 -7.54
C GLY A 230 3.59 -2.70 -6.69
N LYS A 231 4.61 -1.93 -6.29
CA LYS A 231 5.77 -2.43 -5.53
C LYS A 231 5.72 -1.98 -4.07
N LEU A 232 6.12 -2.88 -3.18
CA LEU A 232 6.37 -2.57 -1.76
C LEU A 232 7.78 -3.07 -1.41
N ALA A 233 8.58 -2.19 -0.82
CA ALA A 233 9.89 -2.52 -0.25
C ALA A 233 9.80 -2.50 1.27
N LEU A 234 9.91 -3.66 1.90
CA LEU A 234 10.00 -3.79 3.35
C LEU A 234 11.46 -3.74 3.76
N LEU A 235 11.80 -2.73 4.56
CA LEU A 235 13.14 -2.43 5.06
C LEU A 235 13.17 -2.76 6.55
N VAL A 236 13.73 -3.92 6.88
CA VAL A 236 13.70 -4.46 8.25
C VAL A 236 14.95 -4.01 8.99
N SER A 237 14.79 -3.19 10.01
CA SER A 237 15.87 -2.65 10.81
C SER A 237 15.50 -2.58 12.30
N ASP A 238 16.51 -2.37 13.13
CA ASP A 238 16.36 -2.17 14.58
C ASP A 238 15.86 -0.76 14.97
N GLY A 239 15.57 0.09 13.98
CA GLY A 239 15.06 1.45 14.19
C GLY A 239 16.13 2.51 14.47
N HIS A 240 17.40 2.16 14.59
CA HIS A 240 18.52 3.10 14.79
C HIS A 240 19.01 3.68 13.45
N LEU A 241 18.15 4.44 12.77
CA LEU A 241 18.47 5.00 11.45
C LEU A 241 18.76 6.51 11.55
N PRO A 242 19.78 7.00 10.82
CA PRO A 242 20.04 8.41 10.75
C PRO A 242 18.93 9.12 9.96
N TRP A 243 18.65 10.36 10.30
CA TRP A 243 17.81 11.21 9.45
C TRP A 243 18.46 11.37 8.06
N PRO A 244 17.69 11.31 6.94
CA PRO A 244 16.23 11.31 6.82
C PRO A 244 15.57 9.92 6.74
N TYR A 245 16.27 8.84 6.99
CA TYR A 245 15.75 7.46 6.90
C TYR A 245 14.81 7.11 8.06
N GLY A 246 14.18 5.92 7.99
CA GLY A 246 13.39 5.35 9.08
C GLY A 246 11.93 5.79 9.15
N ARG A 247 11.40 6.37 8.08
CA ARG A 247 9.97 6.70 7.92
C ARG A 247 9.39 6.02 6.70
N ASP A 248 8.12 5.70 6.75
CA ASP A 248 7.41 5.21 5.57
C ASP A 248 7.33 6.35 4.55
N ILE A 249 7.82 6.10 3.36
CA ILE A 249 7.86 7.04 2.24
C ILE A 249 7.70 6.33 0.91
N THR A 250 7.46 7.10 -0.13
CA THR A 250 7.50 6.60 -1.51
C THR A 250 8.90 6.74 -2.09
N GLY A 251 9.36 5.67 -2.75
CA GLY A 251 10.55 5.67 -3.61
C GLY A 251 10.13 5.76 -5.06
N TYR A 252 10.58 6.80 -5.75
CA TYR A 252 10.27 7.02 -7.17
C TYR A 252 11.37 6.44 -8.04
N GLU A 253 11.02 5.44 -8.86
CA GLU A 253 11.95 4.88 -9.85
C GLU A 253 12.10 5.86 -11.01
N VAL A 254 13.34 6.23 -11.32
CA VAL A 254 13.70 7.15 -12.40
C VAL A 254 14.73 6.50 -13.32
N THR A 255 14.91 7.04 -14.51
CA THR A 255 15.90 6.51 -15.47
C THR A 255 17.34 6.91 -15.15
N ASP A 256 17.53 8.06 -14.47
CA ASP A 256 18.83 8.62 -14.12
C ASP A 256 18.68 9.45 -12.84
N VAL A 257 19.31 8.97 -11.75
CA VAL A 257 19.27 9.66 -10.45
C VAL A 257 19.99 11.00 -10.54
N GLY A 258 21.17 11.07 -11.18
CA GLY A 258 21.95 12.30 -11.29
C GLY A 258 21.17 13.41 -11.99
N ALA A 259 20.63 13.12 -13.16
CA ALA A 259 19.81 14.08 -13.92
C ALA A 259 18.55 14.49 -13.15
N THR A 260 17.93 13.56 -12.39
CA THR A 260 16.77 13.86 -11.56
C THR A 260 17.14 14.80 -10.41
N LEU A 261 18.28 14.58 -9.75
CA LEU A 261 18.76 15.45 -8.69
C LEU A 261 19.04 16.88 -9.16
N GLU A 262 19.62 17.04 -10.36
CA GLU A 262 19.85 18.38 -10.93
C GLU A 262 18.53 19.12 -11.23
N LYS A 263 17.53 18.44 -11.78
CA LYS A 263 16.18 19.02 -11.98
C LYS A 263 15.53 19.40 -10.64
N ALA A 264 15.60 18.51 -9.66
CA ALA A 264 15.04 18.75 -8.33
C ALA A 264 15.66 19.96 -7.64
N LYS A 265 17.01 20.07 -7.64
CA LYS A 265 17.72 21.24 -7.11
C LYS A 265 17.32 22.53 -7.82
N ALA A 266 17.30 22.53 -9.16
CA ALA A 266 16.89 23.69 -9.94
C ALA A 266 15.44 24.12 -9.64
N ALA A 267 14.60 23.16 -9.24
CA ALA A 267 13.21 23.38 -8.84
C ALA A 267 13.03 23.69 -7.35
N GLY A 268 14.12 23.86 -6.58
CA GLY A 268 14.08 24.25 -5.18
C GLY A 268 13.98 23.10 -4.18
N ALA A 269 14.18 21.84 -4.60
CA ALA A 269 14.33 20.72 -3.69
C ALA A 269 15.76 20.63 -3.16
N GLU A 270 15.91 20.05 -1.96
CA GLU A 270 17.19 19.79 -1.31
C GLU A 270 17.55 18.31 -1.38
N VAL A 271 18.80 18.01 -1.67
CA VAL A 271 19.34 16.64 -1.56
C VAL A 271 19.78 16.41 -0.12
N LEU A 272 19.08 15.53 0.58
CA LEU A 272 19.34 15.22 2.00
C LEU A 272 20.40 14.14 2.17
N ALA A 273 20.43 13.16 1.27
CA ALA A 273 21.40 12.08 1.29
C ALA A 273 21.59 11.48 -0.13
N GLY A 274 22.76 10.92 -0.37
CA GLY A 274 23.12 10.31 -1.64
C GLY A 274 23.72 11.27 -2.66
N PRO A 275 23.92 10.82 -3.93
CA PRO A 275 23.55 9.50 -4.42
C PRO A 275 24.40 8.37 -3.81
N THR A 276 23.76 7.31 -3.39
CA THR A 276 24.37 6.11 -2.81
C THR A 276 24.15 4.92 -3.73
N SER A 277 25.19 4.09 -3.94
CA SER A 277 25.08 2.85 -4.71
C SER A 277 25.08 1.65 -3.77
N ALA A 278 23.98 0.92 -3.71
CA ALA A 278 23.81 -0.27 -2.90
C ALA A 278 22.76 -1.19 -3.52
N ASN A 279 22.81 -2.47 -3.25
CA ASN A 279 21.81 -3.46 -3.63
C ASN A 279 21.42 -3.44 -5.13
N GLY A 280 22.38 -3.17 -6.03
CA GLY A 280 22.16 -3.10 -7.49
C GLY A 280 21.39 -1.88 -7.96
N ARG A 281 21.35 -0.81 -7.16
CA ARG A 281 20.66 0.44 -7.49
C ARG A 281 21.44 1.66 -7.01
N GLN A 282 21.15 2.80 -7.59
CA GLN A 282 21.55 4.09 -7.08
C GLN A 282 20.35 4.77 -6.43
N THR A 283 20.52 5.38 -5.25
CA THR A 283 19.43 6.00 -4.49
C THR A 283 19.82 7.36 -3.95
N ALA A 284 18.85 8.26 -3.77
CA ALA A 284 19.03 9.52 -3.07
C ALA A 284 17.76 9.93 -2.35
N MET A 285 17.90 10.75 -1.30
CA MET A 285 16.79 11.33 -0.55
C MET A 285 16.65 12.80 -0.88
N LEU A 286 15.43 13.22 -1.21
CA LEU A 286 15.06 14.58 -1.56
C LEU A 286 14.08 15.17 -0.55
N ARG A 287 14.21 16.45 -0.25
CA ARG A 287 13.21 17.25 0.46
C ARG A 287 12.68 18.33 -0.48
N PHE A 288 11.41 18.30 -0.78
CA PHE A 288 10.72 19.30 -1.59
C PHE A 288 10.27 20.50 -0.76
N PRO A 289 9.98 21.67 -1.38
CA PRO A 289 9.28 22.76 -0.70
C PRO A 289 8.05 22.25 0.05
N GLY A 290 7.76 22.81 1.22
CA GLY A 290 6.68 22.34 2.08
C GLY A 290 7.01 21.10 2.93
N GLY A 291 8.25 20.58 2.84
CA GLY A 291 8.78 19.58 3.76
C GLY A 291 8.59 18.12 3.36
N TYR A 292 7.99 17.84 2.21
CA TYR A 292 7.85 16.45 1.72
C TYR A 292 9.21 15.82 1.42
N ILE A 293 9.43 14.63 1.98
CA ILE A 293 10.66 13.85 1.76
C ILE A 293 10.31 12.62 0.92
N ALA A 294 11.06 12.41 -0.16
CA ALA A 294 10.94 11.27 -1.04
C ALA A 294 12.30 10.61 -1.29
N GLU A 295 12.27 9.33 -1.62
CA GLU A 295 13.44 8.64 -2.19
C GLU A 295 13.31 8.61 -3.70
N VAL A 296 14.44 8.75 -4.39
CA VAL A 296 14.55 8.50 -5.84
C VAL A 296 15.58 7.41 -6.07
N HIS A 297 15.32 6.51 -7.03
CA HIS A 297 16.24 5.44 -7.38
C HIS A 297 16.22 5.08 -8.85
N ALA A 298 17.32 4.48 -9.31
CA ALA A 298 17.42 3.83 -10.60
C ALA A 298 18.16 2.49 -10.47
N PRO A 299 17.82 1.46 -11.26
CA PRO A 299 18.64 0.26 -11.39
C PRO A 299 20.06 0.63 -11.86
N ARG A 300 21.04 -0.18 -11.48
CA ARG A 300 22.45 0.00 -11.84
C ARG A 300 22.99 -1.16 -12.65
#